data_0405a42ff823277fe3650f5a49c62393
#
_entry.id   0405a42ff823277fe3650f5a49c62393
#
_cell.length_a   1.000
_cell.length_b   1.000
_cell.length_c   1.000
_cell.angle_alpha   90.00
_cell.angle_beta   90.00
_cell.angle_gamma   90.00
#
_symmetry.space_group_name_H-M   'P 1'
#
loop_
_entity.id
_entity.type
_entity.pdbx_description
1 polymer ?
#
loop_
_entity_poly.entity_id
_entity_poly.type
_entity_poly.pdbx_seq_one_letter_code
_entity_poly.pdbx_strand_id
1 'polypeptide(L)'
;IYKDHPPLVNAMRTPQEWNVYDVIYTAPRFKADGQLDAPARITVLHNGVVVQNNVTIHGLTYYTGLHNYPSAHTEDVISLQDHDSKVQFRNIWIRKL
;
A
#
# COMPACT_ATOMS: atom_id res chain seq x y z
N ILE A 1 -4.98 -1.71 -2.78
CA ILE A 1 -4.58 -0.69 -3.79
C ILE A 1 -5.79 -0.44 -4.67
N TYR A 2 -6.59 0.48 -4.24
CA TYR A 2 -7.91 0.76 -4.80
C TYR A 2 -7.83 1.13 -6.29
N LYS A 3 -8.55 0.39 -7.15
CA LYS A 3 -8.58 0.54 -8.61
C LYS A 3 -7.25 0.36 -9.36
N ASP A 4 -6.14 0.20 -8.69
CA ASP A 4 -4.84 0.00 -9.34
C ASP A 4 -4.60 -1.50 -9.58
N HIS A 5 -4.57 -2.28 -8.51
CA HIS A 5 -4.37 -3.72 -8.58
C HIS A 5 -5.35 -4.45 -7.67
N PRO A 6 -6.20 -5.36 -8.18
CA PRO A 6 -6.98 -6.25 -7.34
C PRO A 6 -6.07 -7.25 -6.61
N PRO A 7 -6.48 -7.76 -5.44
CA PRO A 7 -5.73 -8.84 -4.81
C PRO A 7 -5.78 -10.11 -5.65
N LEU A 8 -4.67 -10.88 -5.63
CA LEU A 8 -4.57 -12.14 -6.38
C LEU A 8 -5.56 -13.19 -5.88
N VAL A 9 -5.88 -13.13 -4.59
CA VAL A 9 -6.78 -14.07 -3.92
C VAL A 9 -7.39 -13.39 -2.71
N ASN A 10 -8.58 -13.85 -2.28
CA ASN A 10 -9.16 -13.43 -1.01
C ASN A 10 -8.61 -14.30 0.13
N ALA A 11 -7.73 -13.73 0.94
CA ALA A 11 -7.13 -14.37 2.12
C ALA A 11 -7.73 -13.87 3.44
N MET A 12 -8.89 -13.20 3.39
CA MET A 12 -9.59 -12.66 4.55
C MET A 12 -10.08 -13.77 5.49
N ARG A 13 -9.92 -13.57 6.77
CA ARG A 13 -10.56 -14.39 7.81
C ARG A 13 -11.99 -13.93 8.04
N THR A 14 -12.75 -14.74 8.76
CA THR A 14 -14.13 -14.41 9.12
C THR A 14 -14.18 -13.10 9.94
N PRO A 15 -15.31 -12.36 9.91
CA PRO A 15 -15.48 -11.17 10.74
C PRO A 15 -15.12 -11.41 12.21
N GLN A 16 -14.57 -10.40 12.85
CA GLN A 16 -14.11 -10.42 14.25
C GLN A 16 -12.82 -11.22 14.51
N GLU A 17 -12.26 -11.90 13.53
CA GLU A 17 -10.93 -12.49 13.64
C GLU A 17 -9.84 -11.47 13.27
N TRP A 18 -8.67 -11.58 13.94
CA TRP A 18 -7.51 -10.78 13.58
C TRP A 18 -6.93 -11.23 12.25
N ASN A 19 -6.68 -10.26 11.39
CA ASN A 19 -5.96 -10.45 10.15
C ASN A 19 -4.54 -9.90 10.29
N VAL A 20 -3.58 -10.53 9.63
CA VAL A 20 -2.17 -10.13 9.64
C VAL A 20 -1.81 -9.63 8.25
N TYR A 21 -1.12 -8.49 8.19
CA TYR A 21 -0.51 -7.98 6.98
C TYR A 21 1.00 -7.88 7.15
N ASP A 22 1.73 -8.43 6.18
CA ASP A 22 3.15 -8.19 5.99
C ASP A 22 3.31 -7.41 4.68
N VAL A 23 3.94 -6.25 4.76
CA VAL A 23 4.08 -5.33 3.63
C VAL A 23 5.55 -5.05 3.37
N ILE A 24 5.99 -5.33 2.15
CA ILE A 24 7.30 -4.93 1.64
C ILE A 24 7.06 -3.79 0.67
N TYR A 25 7.60 -2.62 0.99
CA TYR A 25 7.36 -1.39 0.23
C TYR A 25 8.66 -0.78 -0.23
N THR A 26 8.72 -0.45 -1.51
CA THR A 26 9.78 0.37 -2.10
C THR A 26 9.17 1.72 -2.50
N ALA A 27 9.69 2.79 -1.90
CA ALA A 27 9.21 4.14 -2.16
C ALA A 27 9.49 4.58 -3.60
N PRO A 28 8.69 5.50 -4.16
CA PRO A 28 8.98 6.09 -5.45
C PRO A 28 10.27 6.92 -5.37
N ARG A 29 10.94 7.06 -6.49
CA ARG A 29 12.09 7.96 -6.62
C ARG A 29 11.78 9.05 -7.61
N PHE A 30 12.26 10.25 -7.31
CA PHE A 30 12.09 11.44 -8.13
C PHE A 30 13.46 12.00 -8.55
N LYS A 31 13.52 12.54 -9.75
CA LYS A 31 14.68 13.27 -10.28
C LYS A 31 14.79 14.64 -9.60
N ALA A 32 15.94 15.30 -9.77
CA ALA A 32 16.17 16.63 -9.23
C ALA A 32 15.17 17.69 -9.76
N ASP A 33 14.62 17.49 -10.94
CA ASP A 33 13.59 18.34 -11.56
C ASP A 33 12.16 18.06 -11.05
N GLY A 34 11.99 17.09 -10.13
CA GLY A 34 10.71 16.69 -9.56
C GLY A 34 9.94 15.66 -10.38
N GLN A 35 10.47 15.23 -11.53
CA GLN A 35 9.84 14.16 -12.31
C GLN A 35 10.05 12.79 -11.67
N LEU A 36 9.08 11.88 -11.86
CA LEU A 36 9.19 10.50 -11.40
C LEU A 36 10.33 9.78 -12.12
N ASP A 37 11.29 9.27 -11.34
CA ASP A 37 12.38 8.42 -11.84
C ASP A 37 12.00 6.93 -11.78
N ALA A 38 11.44 6.50 -10.66
CA ALA A 38 10.93 5.15 -10.49
C ALA A 38 9.66 5.15 -9.64
N PRO A 39 8.60 4.44 -10.06
CA PRO A 39 7.37 4.33 -9.28
C PRO A 39 7.57 3.49 -8.02
N ALA A 40 6.70 3.67 -7.04
CA ALA A 40 6.65 2.81 -5.88
C ALA A 40 6.27 1.37 -6.25
N ARG A 41 6.73 0.41 -5.47
CA ARG A 41 6.39 -1.00 -5.61
C ARG A 41 5.98 -1.59 -4.27
N ILE A 42 5.07 -2.53 -4.30
CA ILE A 42 4.58 -3.17 -3.08
C ILE A 42 4.38 -4.67 -3.25
N THR A 43 4.74 -5.40 -2.22
CA THR A 43 4.34 -6.80 -2.03
C THR A 43 3.57 -6.89 -0.73
N VAL A 44 2.43 -7.53 -0.75
CA VAL A 44 1.57 -7.69 0.42
C VAL A 44 1.26 -9.16 0.62
N LEU A 45 1.52 -9.64 1.83
CA LEU A 45 1.01 -10.92 2.32
C LEU A 45 -0.15 -10.63 3.29
N HIS A 46 -1.25 -11.29 3.08
CA HIS A 46 -2.42 -11.23 3.94
C HIS A 46 -2.64 -12.62 4.55
N ASN A 47 -2.53 -12.71 5.86
CA ASN A 47 -2.55 -14.00 6.57
C ASN A 47 -1.53 -15.03 6.02
N GLY A 48 -0.34 -14.55 5.65
CA GLY A 48 0.72 -15.38 5.07
C GLY A 48 0.55 -15.72 3.57
N VAL A 49 -0.52 -15.24 2.93
CA VAL A 49 -0.79 -15.48 1.51
C VAL A 49 -0.44 -14.25 0.70
N VAL A 50 0.31 -14.40 -0.38
CA VAL A 50 0.65 -13.30 -1.28
C VAL A 50 -0.59 -12.82 -2.01
N VAL A 51 -1.01 -11.59 -1.73
CA VAL A 51 -2.16 -10.94 -2.39
C VAL A 51 -1.74 -9.85 -3.36
N GLN A 52 -0.54 -9.28 -3.19
CA GLN A 52 0.10 -8.38 -4.15
C GLN A 52 1.57 -8.83 -4.29
N ASN A 53 2.05 -9.03 -5.50
CA ASN A 53 3.39 -9.51 -5.76
C ASN A 53 4.21 -8.49 -6.55
N ASN A 54 5.00 -7.69 -5.84
CA ASN A 54 5.89 -6.69 -6.44
C ASN A 54 5.20 -5.81 -7.49
N VAL A 55 3.96 -5.41 -7.22
CA VAL A 55 3.18 -4.60 -8.16
C VAL A 55 3.63 -3.14 -8.14
N THR A 56 3.55 -2.49 -9.29
CA THR A 56 3.83 -1.06 -9.42
C THR A 56 2.64 -0.26 -8.93
N ILE A 57 2.89 0.74 -8.08
CA ILE A 57 1.88 1.70 -7.66
C ILE A 57 1.96 2.90 -8.61
N HIS A 58 0.86 3.21 -9.30
CA HIS A 58 0.81 4.29 -10.29
C HIS A 58 0.57 5.67 -9.68
N GLY A 59 0.33 5.75 -8.39
CA GLY A 59 0.15 7.01 -7.67
C GLY A 59 -0.82 6.89 -6.51
N LEU A 60 -1.36 8.03 -6.09
CA LEU A 60 -2.33 8.08 -5.01
C LEU A 60 -3.61 7.35 -5.38
N THR A 61 -4.29 6.83 -4.35
CA THR A 61 -5.58 6.16 -4.51
C THR A 61 -6.70 7.19 -4.64
N TYR A 62 -7.33 7.25 -5.82
CA TYR A 62 -8.48 8.10 -6.09
C TYR A 62 -9.75 7.30 -6.31
N TYR A 63 -10.88 7.84 -5.87
CA TYR A 63 -12.19 7.26 -6.17
C TYR A 63 -12.53 7.43 -7.65
N THR A 64 -12.19 8.58 -8.23
CA THR A 64 -12.38 8.91 -9.66
C THR A 64 -11.07 9.45 -10.24
N GLY A 65 -10.89 9.25 -11.54
CA GLY A 65 -9.72 9.74 -12.27
C GLY A 65 -8.58 8.73 -12.35
N LEU A 66 -7.47 9.16 -12.93
CA LEU A 66 -6.26 8.35 -13.10
C LEU A 66 -5.32 8.51 -11.90
N HIS A 67 -4.65 7.42 -11.55
CA HIS A 67 -3.60 7.45 -10.54
C HIS A 67 -2.41 8.29 -11.02
N ASN A 68 -1.85 9.12 -10.16
CA ASN A 68 -0.64 9.88 -10.43
C ASN A 68 0.14 10.19 -9.15
N TYR A 69 1.36 10.67 -9.30
CA TYR A 69 2.18 11.23 -8.24
C TYR A 69 2.10 12.76 -8.31
N PRO A 70 1.31 13.42 -7.45
CA PRO A 70 1.02 14.86 -7.57
C PRO A 70 2.22 15.74 -7.23
N SER A 71 3.18 15.24 -6.45
CA SER A 71 4.38 15.97 -6.05
C SER A 71 5.54 15.04 -5.74
N ALA A 72 6.76 15.53 -5.96
CA ALA A 72 7.97 14.84 -5.51
C ALA A 72 8.09 14.93 -3.98
N HIS A 73 8.53 13.83 -3.37
CA HIS A 73 8.79 13.76 -1.93
C HIS A 73 9.92 12.76 -1.65
N THR A 74 10.62 12.92 -0.54
CA THR A 74 11.66 12.01 -0.08
C THR A 74 11.25 11.22 1.15
N GLU A 75 10.32 11.77 1.93
CA GLU A 75 9.77 11.19 3.15
C GLU A 75 8.28 11.44 3.20
N ASP A 76 7.55 10.51 3.79
CA ASP A 76 6.12 10.64 4.04
C ASP A 76 5.73 9.83 5.28
N VAL A 77 4.55 10.13 5.82
CA VAL A 77 4.02 9.44 7.00
C VAL A 77 3.33 8.14 6.62
N ILE A 78 3.35 7.18 7.53
CA ILE A 78 2.53 5.98 7.43
C ILE A 78 1.22 6.24 8.17
N SER A 79 0.10 6.06 7.48
CA SER A 79 -1.23 6.25 8.00
C SER A 79 -1.96 4.92 8.10
N LEU A 80 -2.69 4.73 9.20
CA LEU A 80 -3.67 3.67 9.34
C LEU A 80 -5.05 4.30 9.19
N GLN A 81 -5.83 3.78 8.27
CA GLN A 81 -7.11 4.37 7.90
C GLN A 81 -8.27 3.48 8.40
N ASP A 82 -9.29 4.11 8.95
CA ASP A 82 -10.62 3.52 9.01
C ASP A 82 -11.47 3.98 7.80
N HIS A 83 -12.57 3.32 7.58
CA HIS A 83 -13.49 3.65 6.50
C HIS A 83 -14.92 3.27 6.91
N ASP A 84 -15.49 4.08 7.81
CA ASP A 84 -16.86 3.93 8.33
C ASP A 84 -17.15 2.56 9.01
N SER A 85 -16.11 1.86 9.43
CA SER A 85 -16.19 0.57 10.12
C SER A 85 -15.36 0.60 11.40
N LYS A 86 -15.80 -0.15 12.40
CA LYS A 86 -15.00 -0.32 13.62
C LYS A 86 -13.79 -1.19 13.31
N VAL A 87 -12.63 -0.57 13.15
CA VAL A 87 -11.35 -1.22 12.89
C VAL A 87 -10.45 -1.07 14.10
N GLN A 88 -9.72 -2.12 14.45
CA GLN A 88 -8.72 -2.11 15.51
C GLN A 88 -7.38 -2.54 14.93
N PHE A 89 -6.31 -1.93 15.43
CA PHE A 89 -4.94 -2.24 15.04
C PHE A 89 -4.12 -2.65 16.26
N ARG A 90 -3.21 -3.60 16.08
CA ARG A 90 -2.27 -4.03 17.13
C ARG A 90 -1.00 -4.59 16.53
N ASN A 91 0.08 -4.69 17.34
CA ASN A 91 1.34 -5.30 16.95
C ASN A 91 1.95 -4.71 15.68
N ILE A 92 1.93 -3.37 15.59
CA ILE A 92 2.46 -2.65 14.44
C ILE A 92 3.96 -2.40 14.64
N TRP A 93 4.77 -2.78 13.66
CA TRP A 93 6.19 -2.50 13.64
C TRP A 93 6.67 -2.25 12.22
N ILE A 94 7.76 -1.52 12.10
CA ILE A 94 8.40 -1.15 10.84
C ILE A 94 9.91 -1.32 10.98
N ARG A 95 10.53 -1.75 9.90
CA ARG A 95 11.98 -1.70 9.76
C ARG A 95 12.36 -1.23 8.37
N LYS A 96 13.44 -0.48 8.29
CA LYS A 96 14.07 -0.14 7.02
C LYS A 96 14.76 -1.39 6.44
N LEU A 97 14.54 -1.63 5.17
CA LEU A 97 15.19 -2.69 4.41
C LEU A 97 16.49 -2.19 3.78
#